data_604068271d9a849c98d3c321246ff250
#
_entry.id   604068271d9a849c98d3c321246ff250
#
_cell.length_a   1.000
_cell.length_b   1.000
_cell.length_c   1.000
_cell.angle_alpha   90.00
_cell.angle_beta   90.00
_cell.angle_gamma   90.00
#
_symmetry.space_group_name_H-M   'P 1'
#
loop_
_entity.id
_entity.type
_entity.pdbx_description
1 polymer ?
#
loop_
_entity_poly.entity_id
_entity_poly.type
_entity_poly.pdbx_seq_one_letter_code
_entity_poly.pdbx_strand_id
1 'polypeptide(L)' 'MPFINIQTIEGLLDKDSKAELFKRITDLFVEIEGKGNPAFREHVWIRIDEYPPEQWQLGSLSPTKQMIELMTS' A
#
# COMPACT_ATOMS: atom_id res chain seq x y z
N MET A 1 -11.05 -15.55 1.92
CA MET A 1 -10.12 -14.69 2.64
C MET A 1 -9.22 -13.96 1.66
N PRO A 2 -9.43 -12.62 1.39
CA PRO A 2 -8.55 -11.89 0.48
C PRO A 2 -7.20 -11.60 1.14
N PHE A 3 -6.15 -11.72 0.35
CA PHE A 3 -4.81 -11.32 0.75
C PHE A 3 -4.35 -10.25 -0.24
N ILE A 4 -4.13 -9.04 0.24
CA ILE A 4 -3.71 -7.93 -0.60
C ILE A 4 -2.24 -7.65 -0.31
N ASN A 5 -1.40 -7.77 -1.33
CA ASN A 5 0.02 -7.47 -1.21
C ASN A 5 0.31 -6.22 -2.03
N ILE A 6 0.82 -5.19 -1.36
CA ILE A 6 1.16 -3.91 -1.99
C ILE A 6 2.66 -3.79 -1.99
N GLN A 7 3.22 -3.58 -3.17
CA GLN A 7 4.64 -3.30 -3.32
C GLN A 7 4.81 -1.86 -3.73
N THR A 8 5.62 -1.10 -3.03
CA THR A 8 5.82 0.30 -3.33
C THR A 8 7.27 0.72 -3.04
N ILE A 9 7.61 1.91 -3.52
CA ILE A 9 8.95 2.45 -3.33
C ILE A 9 9.06 3.00 -1.90
N GLU A 10 10.14 2.66 -1.22
CA GLU A 10 10.41 3.16 0.12
C GLU A 10 10.50 4.68 0.13
N GLY A 11 9.88 5.30 1.12
CA GLY A 11 9.90 6.74 1.30
C GLY A 11 8.62 7.47 0.92
N LEU A 12 7.68 6.78 0.25
CA LEU A 12 6.42 7.41 -0.16
C LEU A 12 5.36 7.36 0.94
N LEU A 13 5.39 6.34 1.78
CA LEU A 13 4.40 6.16 2.83
C LEU A 13 5.05 6.30 4.19
N ASP A 14 4.50 7.19 5.03
CA ASP A 14 4.88 7.24 6.43
C ASP A 14 3.98 6.30 7.24
N LYS A 15 4.19 6.29 8.56
CA LYS A 15 3.44 5.40 9.45
C LYS A 15 1.94 5.68 9.41
N ASP A 16 1.57 6.94 9.41
CA ASP A 16 0.15 7.33 9.42
C ASP A 16 -0.52 7.03 8.09
N SER A 17 0.18 7.25 6.99
CA SER A 17 -0.33 6.92 5.66
C SER A 17 -0.53 5.42 5.49
N LYS A 18 0.36 4.60 6.03
CA LYS A 18 0.21 3.15 6.00
C LYS A 18 -1.03 2.71 6.77
N ALA A 19 -1.24 3.28 7.96
CA ALA A 19 -2.41 2.96 8.78
C ALA A 19 -3.70 3.34 8.07
N GLU A 20 -3.71 4.51 7.41
CA GLU A 20 -4.86 4.96 6.64
C GLU A 20 -5.14 4.05 5.45
N LEU A 21 -4.08 3.62 4.78
CA LEU A 21 -4.20 2.73 3.64
C LEU A 21 -4.78 1.36 4.06
N PHE A 22 -4.28 0.81 5.16
CA PHE A 22 -4.81 -0.44 5.71
C PHE A 22 -6.30 -0.31 6.03
N LYS A 23 -6.68 0.79 6.67
CA LYS A 23 -8.06 1.02 7.05
C LYS A 23 -8.98 1.11 5.84
N ARG A 24 -8.60 1.93 4.85
CA ARG A 24 -9.45 2.16 3.67
C ARG A 24 -9.56 0.92 2.79
N ILE A 25 -8.47 0.19 2.60
CA ILE A 25 -8.52 -1.04 1.82
C ILE A 25 -9.39 -2.08 2.51
N THR A 26 -9.25 -2.21 3.83
CA THR A 26 -10.07 -3.14 4.59
C THR A 26 -11.54 -2.76 4.49
N ASP A 27 -11.87 -1.47 4.66
CA ASP A 27 -13.25 -0.99 4.53
C ASP A 27 -13.83 -1.34 3.16
N LEU A 28 -13.03 -1.15 2.10
CA LEU A 28 -13.46 -1.42 0.73
C LEU A 28 -13.77 -2.91 0.53
N PHE A 29 -12.91 -3.79 1.03
CA PHE A 29 -13.13 -5.22 0.90
C PHE A 29 -14.31 -5.71 1.74
N VAL A 30 -14.53 -5.13 2.92
CA VAL A 30 -15.70 -5.43 3.71
C VAL A 30 -16.98 -5.05 2.95
N GLU A 31 -16.96 -3.88 2.31
CA GLU A 31 -18.11 -3.41 1.55
C GLU A 31 -18.41 -4.29 0.35
N ILE A 32 -17.40 -4.60 -0.45
CA ILE A 32 -17.61 -5.26 -1.75
C ILE A 32 -17.63 -6.78 -1.61
N GLU A 33 -16.57 -7.36 -1.07
CA GLU A 33 -16.44 -8.82 -0.96
C GLU A 33 -17.22 -9.36 0.22
N GLY A 34 -17.20 -8.65 1.34
CA GLY A 34 -17.93 -9.02 2.55
C GLY A 34 -19.38 -8.58 2.54
N LYS A 35 -19.82 -7.88 1.48
CA LYS A 35 -21.19 -7.42 1.31
C LYS A 35 -21.69 -6.60 2.50
N GLY A 36 -20.81 -5.82 3.08
CA GLY A 36 -21.12 -4.93 4.19
C GLY A 36 -21.12 -5.59 5.55
N ASN A 37 -20.84 -6.88 5.66
CA ASN A 37 -20.79 -7.56 6.95
C ASN A 37 -19.53 -7.18 7.72
N PRO A 38 -19.65 -6.48 8.88
CA PRO A 38 -18.47 -6.05 9.64
C PRO A 38 -17.56 -7.18 10.10
N ALA A 39 -18.11 -8.38 10.27
CA ALA A 39 -17.32 -9.55 10.69
C ALA A 39 -16.30 -9.97 9.63
N PHE A 40 -16.51 -9.59 8.38
CA PHE A 40 -15.58 -9.91 7.30
C PHE A 40 -14.22 -9.23 7.50
N ARG A 41 -14.17 -8.16 8.27
CA ARG A 41 -12.94 -7.41 8.54
C ARG A 41 -11.81 -8.30 9.05
N GLU A 42 -12.13 -9.30 9.86
CA GLU A 42 -11.14 -10.22 10.41
C GLU A 42 -10.50 -11.12 9.35
N HIS A 43 -11.09 -11.19 8.16
CA HIS A 43 -10.62 -12.04 7.09
C HIS A 43 -9.84 -11.30 6.01
N VAL A 44 -9.70 -9.98 6.14
CA VAL A 44 -8.96 -9.16 5.17
C VAL A 44 -7.53 -9.01 5.63
N TRP A 45 -6.60 -9.58 4.87
CA TRP A 45 -5.18 -9.55 5.19
C TRP A 45 -4.45 -8.66 4.20
N ILE A 46 -3.65 -7.74 4.70
CA ILE A 46 -2.93 -6.77 3.87
C ILE A 46 -1.48 -6.73 4.30
N ARG A 47 -0.59 -6.69 3.31
CA ARG A 47 0.83 -6.56 3.54
C ARG A 47 1.39 -5.49 2.62
N ILE A 48 2.28 -4.64 3.15
CA ILE A 48 2.99 -3.62 2.38
C ILE A 48 4.47 -3.97 2.39
N ASP A 49 5.03 -4.14 1.20
CA ASP A 49 6.46 -4.35 1.03
C ASP A 49 7.05 -3.11 0.38
N GLU A 50 8.08 -2.54 1.02
CA GLU A 50 8.74 -1.35 0.52
C GLU A 50 10.17 -1.68 0.15
N TYR A 51 10.59 -1.20 -1.03
CA TYR A 51 11.94 -1.41 -1.51
C TYR A 51 12.56 -0.07 -1.86
N PRO A 52 13.87 0.12 -1.57
CA PRO A 52 14.52 1.39 -1.86
C PRO A 52 14.51 1.69 -3.36
N PRO A 53 14.60 2.99 -3.74
CA PRO A 53 14.49 3.39 -5.15
C PRO A 53 15.43 2.66 -6.10
N GLU A 54 16.65 2.33 -5.65
CA GLU A 54 17.62 1.66 -6.49
C GLU A 54 17.24 0.22 -6.88
N GLN A 55 16.22 -0.34 -6.24
CA GLN A 55 15.72 -1.67 -6.60
C GLN A 55 14.59 -1.62 -7.62
N TRP A 56 14.26 -0.44 -8.11
CA TRP A 56 13.20 -0.25 -9.09
C TRP A 56 13.77 0.20 -10.43
N GLN A 57 13.13 -0.25 -11.50
CA GLN A 57 13.38 0.23 -12.85
C GLN A 57 12.03 0.36 -13.55
N LEU A 58 11.71 1.56 -14.03
CA LEU A 58 10.43 1.87 -14.66
C LEU A 58 10.67 2.08 -16.15
N GLY A 59 10.79 0.99 -16.90
CA GLY A 59 11.21 1.08 -18.29
C GLY A 59 12.66 1.52 -18.37
N SER A 60 12.90 2.70 -18.90
CA SER A 60 14.24 3.28 -18.97
C SER A 60 14.54 4.26 -17.82
N LEU A 61 13.57 4.47 -16.93
CA LEU A 61 13.72 5.40 -15.81
C LEU A 61 14.15 4.65 -14.54
N SER A 62 15.26 5.11 -13.94
CA SER A 62 15.73 4.61 -12.65
C SER A 62 15.34 5.64 -11.59
N PRO A 63 14.40 5.33 -10.71
CA PRO A 63 13.99 6.30 -9.69
C PRO A 63 15.12 6.54 -8.68
N THR A 64 15.18 7.76 -8.17
CA THR A 64 16.17 8.17 -7.19
C THR A 64 15.50 8.61 -5.90
N LYS A 65 16.27 8.60 -4.83
CA LYS A 65 15.78 9.09 -3.53
C LYS A 65 15.27 10.51 -3.64
N GLN A 66 15.97 11.35 -4.43
CA GLN A 66 15.57 12.74 -4.63
C GLN A 66 14.21 12.86 -5.29
N MET A 67 13.94 12.02 -6.27
CA MET A 67 12.63 11.99 -6.94
C MET A 67 11.52 11.63 -5.96
N ILE A 68 11.78 10.66 -5.08
CA ILE A 68 10.82 10.25 -4.07
C ILE A 68 10.55 11.38 -3.09
N GLU A 69 11.59 12.10 -2.67
CA GLU A 69 11.43 13.24 -1.77
C GLU A 69 10.57 14.34 -2.39
N LEU A 70 10.73 14.58 -3.69
CA LEU A 70 9.92 15.57 -4.40
C LEU A 70 8.45 15.14 -4.50
N MET A 71 8.17 13.86 -4.58
CA MET A 71 6.81 13.35 -4.67
C MET A 71 6.06 13.45 -3.35
N THR A 72 6.79 13.49 -2.24
CA THR A 72 6.19 13.53 -0.89
C THR A 72 6.19 14.93 -0.27
N SER A 73 6.77 15.90 -0.94
CA SER A 73 6.85 17.26 -0.42
C SER A 73 5.56 18.06 -0.62
#